data_14248218f7d295a0b88a9c9164c64e3e
#
_entry.id   14248218f7d295a0b88a9c9164c64e3e
#
_cell.length_a   1.000
_cell.length_b   1.000
_cell.length_c   1.000
_cell.angle_alpha   90.00
_cell.angle_beta   90.00
_cell.angle_gamma   90.00
#
_symmetry.space_group_name_H-M   'P 1'
#
loop_
_entity.id
_entity.type
_entity.pdbx_description
1 polymer ?
#
loop_
_entity_poly.entity_id
_entity_poly.type
_entity_poly.pdbx_seq_one_letter_code
_entity_poly.pdbx_strand_id
1 'polypeptide(L)'
;MDRTQPDDARSNPVVTIMTFNVENLFDAKDDPGKNDHAYLPVSEKRSPAHIALCEPIEVPRWREECLELNWTEDAVDFKLRQLAATILQVNDGTGPDIVAVQEVENIGILKRLADDYLQPAGYETVVLLEGRDIRGIDVGFLSRLPLVGKPVLHDFDASDFPDRADDTRGILEATFELPDGQRLTGFAAHFPAPYHPIELREIAYDHLNALRADVPSDHSVFAAGDFNTPAREMKDTTIMDDRVRPFWTVAHEVDCEGCIGTN
;
A
#
# COMPACT_ATOMS: atom_id res chain seq x y z
N MET A 1 35.76 -46.63 -2.56
CA MET A 1 34.56 -46.22 -3.29
C MET A 1 33.98 -45.03 -2.52
N ASP A 2 34.44 -43.89 -2.91
CA ASP A 2 34.05 -42.60 -2.32
C ASP A 2 32.72 -42.16 -2.95
N ARG A 3 31.66 -42.08 -2.15
CA ARG A 3 30.39 -41.56 -2.58
C ARG A 3 30.38 -40.07 -2.22
N THR A 4 30.83 -39.25 -3.14
CA THR A 4 30.50 -37.82 -3.12
C THR A 4 28.99 -37.70 -3.18
N GLN A 5 28.39 -37.19 -2.09
CA GLN A 5 27.02 -36.68 -2.10
C GLN A 5 26.93 -35.53 -3.12
N PRO A 6 25.86 -35.45 -3.91
CA PRO A 6 25.67 -34.29 -4.76
C PRO A 6 25.45 -33.07 -3.86
N ASP A 7 26.10 -31.97 -4.22
CA ASP A 7 25.85 -30.62 -3.71
C ASP A 7 24.35 -30.36 -3.68
N ASP A 8 23.85 -30.12 -2.47
CA ASP A 8 22.53 -29.55 -2.24
C ASP A 8 22.54 -28.19 -2.91
N ALA A 9 22.01 -28.11 -4.14
CA ALA A 9 21.75 -26.84 -4.80
C ALA A 9 20.80 -26.08 -3.87
N ARG A 10 21.32 -25.09 -3.16
CA ARG A 10 20.54 -24.18 -2.34
C ARG A 10 19.50 -23.57 -3.25
N SER A 11 18.28 -24.05 -3.16
CA SER A 11 17.16 -23.40 -3.82
C SER A 11 17.08 -21.97 -3.26
N ASN A 12 17.16 -20.99 -4.14
CA ASN A 12 16.93 -19.60 -3.73
C ASN A 12 15.59 -19.54 -2.99
N PRO A 13 15.53 -18.84 -1.85
CA PRO A 13 14.27 -18.72 -1.12
C PRO A 13 13.22 -18.06 -2.03
N VAL A 14 12.05 -18.66 -2.09
CA VAL A 14 10.88 -18.06 -2.77
C VAL A 14 10.20 -17.15 -1.76
N VAL A 15 10.03 -15.88 -2.11
CA VAL A 15 9.32 -14.89 -1.32
C VAL A 15 8.03 -14.52 -2.03
N THR A 16 6.94 -14.62 -1.30
CA THR A 16 5.61 -14.26 -1.80
C THR A 16 5.23 -12.84 -1.36
N ILE A 17 4.81 -12.03 -2.32
CA ILE A 17 4.45 -10.63 -2.10
C ILE A 17 3.02 -10.42 -2.56
N MET A 18 2.20 -9.80 -1.71
CA MET A 18 0.83 -9.37 -2.02
C MET A 18 0.78 -7.85 -2.03
N THR A 19 0.09 -7.27 -3.00
CA THR A 19 -0.38 -5.89 -2.92
C THR A 19 -1.87 -5.89 -2.61
N PHE A 20 -2.31 -5.02 -1.70
CA PHE A 20 -3.69 -5.00 -1.26
C PHE A 20 -4.13 -3.57 -0.88
N ASN A 21 -4.89 -2.92 -1.77
CA ASN A 21 -5.62 -1.71 -1.40
C ASN A 21 -6.78 -2.13 -0.49
N VAL A 22 -6.75 -1.67 0.77
CA VAL A 22 -7.69 -2.09 1.81
C VAL A 22 -8.96 -1.23 1.86
N GLU A 23 -9.16 -0.34 0.88
CA GLU A 23 -10.35 0.52 0.75
C GLU A 23 -10.68 1.30 2.03
N ASN A 24 -9.80 2.23 2.41
CA ASN A 24 -10.00 3.13 3.55
C ASN A 24 -10.10 2.38 4.91
N LEU A 25 -8.99 1.86 5.38
CA LEU A 25 -8.90 1.30 6.72
C LEU A 25 -8.63 2.42 7.73
N PHE A 26 -9.72 2.94 8.32
CA PHE A 26 -9.70 3.94 9.38
C PHE A 26 -10.00 3.31 10.74
N ASP A 27 -9.48 3.90 11.81
CA ASP A 27 -10.01 3.67 13.15
C ASP A 27 -11.30 4.48 13.37
N ALA A 28 -11.89 4.47 14.55
CA ALA A 28 -13.15 5.17 14.81
C ALA A 28 -12.93 6.49 15.56
N LYS A 29 -11.84 7.22 15.25
CA LYS A 29 -11.46 8.48 15.89
C LYS A 29 -11.11 9.52 14.83
N ASP A 30 -11.30 10.79 15.18
CA ASP A 30 -11.00 11.94 14.33
C ASP A 30 -9.54 12.36 14.55
N ASP A 31 -8.72 12.30 13.49
CA ASP A 31 -7.32 12.72 13.56
C ASP A 31 -7.19 14.23 13.32
N PRO A 32 -6.51 14.97 14.21
CA PRO A 32 -6.39 16.42 14.08
C PRO A 32 -5.75 16.85 12.75
N GLY A 33 -6.51 17.63 11.97
CA GLY A 33 -6.03 18.20 10.71
C GLY A 33 -6.17 17.26 9.49
N LYS A 34 -6.85 16.14 9.64
CA LYS A 34 -7.19 15.22 8.55
C LYS A 34 -8.68 15.35 8.16
N ASN A 35 -9.03 14.88 6.97
CA ASN A 35 -10.39 14.83 6.46
C ASN A 35 -11.00 13.44 6.59
N ASP A 36 -10.92 12.86 7.78
CA ASP A 36 -11.38 11.51 8.14
C ASP A 36 -12.73 11.50 8.87
N HIS A 37 -13.37 12.67 9.01
CA HIS A 37 -14.62 12.88 9.72
C HIS A 37 -15.78 11.97 9.31
N ALA A 38 -15.70 11.32 8.14
CA ALA A 38 -16.66 10.32 7.70
C ALA A 38 -16.56 9.01 8.53
N TYR A 39 -15.40 8.72 9.12
CA TYR A 39 -15.10 7.45 9.79
C TYR A 39 -15.28 7.53 11.31
N LEU A 40 -16.42 8.10 11.74
CA LEU A 40 -16.82 8.24 13.13
C LEU A 40 -18.15 7.52 13.42
N PRO A 41 -18.40 7.14 14.68
CA PRO A 41 -19.73 6.70 15.09
C PRO A 41 -20.77 7.79 14.81
N VAL A 42 -21.94 7.40 14.30
CA VAL A 42 -23.01 8.36 13.96
C VAL A 42 -23.47 9.19 15.15
N SER A 43 -23.32 8.67 16.36
CA SER A 43 -23.62 9.41 17.60
C SER A 43 -22.73 10.64 17.81
N GLU A 44 -21.54 10.69 17.22
CA GLU A 44 -20.60 11.82 17.31
C GLU A 44 -20.82 12.83 16.20
N LYS A 45 -21.54 12.46 15.14
CA LYS A 45 -21.80 13.28 13.94
C LYS A 45 -22.97 14.28 14.04
N ARG A 46 -23.67 14.31 15.17
CA ARG A 46 -24.87 15.15 15.36
C ARG A 46 -24.58 16.58 15.85
N SER A 47 -23.33 16.93 16.07
CA SER A 47 -22.94 18.25 16.50
C SER A 47 -23.05 19.28 15.34
N PRO A 48 -23.42 20.55 15.62
CA PRO A 48 -23.40 21.59 14.59
C PRO A 48 -22.03 21.76 13.93
N ALA A 49 -20.95 21.52 14.67
CA ALA A 49 -19.59 21.61 14.15
C ALA A 49 -19.32 20.54 13.10
N HIS A 50 -19.68 19.27 13.37
CA HIS A 50 -19.52 18.19 12.40
C HIS A 50 -20.37 18.40 11.14
N ILE A 51 -21.64 18.83 11.31
CA ILE A 51 -22.52 19.11 10.17
C ILE A 51 -21.92 20.20 9.28
N ALA A 52 -21.35 21.27 9.88
CA ALA A 52 -20.69 22.34 9.13
C ALA A 52 -19.43 21.87 8.38
N LEU A 53 -18.71 20.85 8.87
CA LEU A 53 -17.60 20.24 8.15
C LEU A 53 -18.05 19.46 6.91
N CYS A 54 -19.23 18.82 6.96
CA CYS A 54 -19.75 18.03 5.85
C CYS A 54 -20.47 18.89 4.78
N GLU A 55 -20.99 20.09 5.14
CA GLU A 55 -21.74 20.97 4.21
C GLU A 55 -20.98 21.33 2.92
N PRO A 56 -19.66 21.65 2.93
CA PRO A 56 -18.92 22.01 1.73
C PRO A 56 -18.67 20.85 0.76
N ILE A 57 -18.94 19.60 1.16
CA ILE A 57 -18.70 18.43 0.30
C ILE A 57 -19.70 18.46 -0.86
N GLU A 58 -19.21 18.72 -2.07
CA GLU A 58 -20.03 18.87 -3.27
C GLU A 58 -20.63 17.54 -3.75
N VAL A 59 -19.88 16.44 -3.61
CA VAL A 59 -20.32 15.11 -4.06
C VAL A 59 -21.37 14.55 -3.09
N PRO A 60 -22.64 14.35 -3.53
CA PRO A 60 -23.71 13.97 -2.62
C PRO A 60 -23.44 12.70 -1.82
N ARG A 61 -22.86 11.66 -2.45
CA ARG A 61 -22.49 10.41 -1.79
C ARG A 61 -21.49 10.64 -0.65
N TRP A 62 -20.45 11.41 -0.89
CA TRP A 62 -19.43 11.67 0.13
C TRP A 62 -19.98 12.54 1.28
N ARG A 63 -20.89 13.45 0.96
CA ARG A 63 -21.59 14.21 2.00
C ARG A 63 -22.47 13.32 2.86
N GLU A 64 -23.19 12.37 2.24
CA GLU A 64 -23.98 11.38 2.96
C GLU A 64 -23.11 10.48 3.84
N GLU A 65 -21.99 10.00 3.33
CA GLU A 65 -20.99 9.24 4.11
C GLU A 65 -20.48 10.06 5.31
N CYS A 66 -20.12 11.32 5.10
CA CYS A 66 -19.70 12.22 6.17
C CYS A 66 -20.76 12.35 7.28
N LEU A 67 -22.04 12.44 6.94
CA LEU A 67 -23.12 12.66 7.90
C LEU A 67 -23.68 11.38 8.52
N GLU A 68 -23.76 10.27 7.75
CA GLU A 68 -24.57 9.11 8.11
C GLU A 68 -23.82 7.78 8.19
N LEU A 69 -22.58 7.68 7.68
CA LEU A 69 -21.78 6.48 7.83
C LEU A 69 -21.57 6.22 9.33
N ASN A 70 -22.00 5.05 9.80
CA ASN A 70 -21.83 4.67 11.21
C ASN A 70 -20.57 3.81 11.38
N TRP A 71 -19.42 4.47 11.53
CA TRP A 71 -18.13 3.82 11.67
C TRP A 71 -17.79 3.61 13.14
N THR A 72 -18.24 2.49 13.69
CA THR A 72 -18.04 2.12 15.11
C THR A 72 -16.86 1.19 15.26
N GLU A 73 -16.38 1.00 16.50
CA GLU A 73 -15.36 -0.02 16.82
C GLU A 73 -15.76 -1.42 16.34
N ASP A 74 -17.05 -1.78 16.38
CA ASP A 74 -17.54 -3.06 15.84
C ASP A 74 -17.40 -3.13 14.32
N ALA A 75 -17.59 -2.01 13.60
CA ALA A 75 -17.41 -1.92 12.15
C ALA A 75 -15.92 -2.03 11.79
N VAL A 76 -15.05 -1.34 12.53
CA VAL A 76 -13.59 -1.45 12.40
C VAL A 76 -13.15 -2.90 12.61
N ASP A 77 -13.57 -3.51 13.70
CA ASP A 77 -13.23 -4.89 14.04
C ASP A 77 -13.72 -5.90 12.98
N PHE A 78 -14.91 -5.69 12.47
CA PHE A 78 -15.44 -6.50 11.35
C PHE A 78 -14.55 -6.36 10.11
N LYS A 79 -14.15 -5.12 9.74
CA LYS A 79 -13.28 -4.86 8.61
C LYS A 79 -11.91 -5.51 8.79
N LEU A 80 -11.28 -5.35 9.95
CA LEU A 80 -9.99 -5.98 10.26
C LEU A 80 -10.04 -7.51 10.09
N ARG A 81 -11.11 -8.16 10.57
CA ARG A 81 -11.31 -9.61 10.37
C ARG A 81 -11.43 -10.00 8.91
N GLN A 82 -12.14 -9.22 8.09
CA GLN A 82 -12.29 -9.51 6.66
C GLN A 82 -10.94 -9.34 5.92
N LEU A 83 -10.19 -8.29 6.22
CA LEU A 83 -8.86 -8.07 5.65
C LEU A 83 -7.90 -9.21 6.02
N ALA A 84 -7.83 -9.58 7.29
CA ALA A 84 -7.01 -10.70 7.73
C ALA A 84 -7.41 -12.02 7.06
N ALA A 85 -8.71 -12.31 6.97
CA ALA A 85 -9.20 -13.51 6.29
C ALA A 85 -8.80 -13.52 4.81
N THR A 86 -8.81 -12.37 4.13
CA THR A 86 -8.36 -12.23 2.73
C THR A 86 -6.87 -12.48 2.60
N ILE A 87 -6.04 -11.85 3.45
CA ILE A 87 -4.59 -12.04 3.46
C ILE A 87 -4.23 -13.51 3.67
N LEU A 88 -4.89 -14.16 4.63
CA LEU A 88 -4.61 -15.56 4.98
C LEU A 88 -5.11 -16.58 3.95
N GLN A 89 -5.90 -16.20 2.94
CA GLN A 89 -6.30 -17.12 1.86
C GLN A 89 -5.14 -17.46 0.91
N VAL A 90 -4.12 -16.63 0.85
CA VAL A 90 -2.93 -16.87 0.01
C VAL A 90 -2.06 -17.96 0.65
N ASN A 91 -1.30 -18.69 -0.18
CA ASN A 91 -0.35 -19.74 0.26
C ASN A 91 -0.99 -20.78 1.19
N ASP A 92 -2.07 -21.39 0.74
CA ASP A 92 -2.77 -22.48 1.46
C ASP A 92 -3.18 -22.12 2.90
N GLY A 93 -3.56 -20.86 3.11
CA GLY A 93 -4.05 -20.37 4.41
C GLY A 93 -2.99 -19.79 5.32
N THR A 94 -1.75 -19.66 4.86
CA THR A 94 -0.66 -19.09 5.67
C THR A 94 -0.39 -17.61 5.42
N GLY A 95 -0.91 -17.07 4.33
CA GLY A 95 -0.66 -15.71 3.86
C GLY A 95 0.69 -15.54 3.15
N PRO A 96 0.94 -14.42 2.45
CA PRO A 96 2.20 -14.11 1.80
C PRO A 96 3.29 -13.72 2.81
N ASP A 97 4.55 -13.69 2.39
CA ASP A 97 5.67 -13.27 3.26
C ASP A 97 5.63 -11.76 3.53
N ILE A 98 5.22 -10.97 2.53
CA ILE A 98 5.08 -9.51 2.62
C ILE A 98 3.74 -9.09 2.02
N VAL A 99 3.03 -8.20 2.70
CA VAL A 99 1.85 -7.49 2.18
C VAL A 99 2.17 -6.01 2.10
N ALA A 100 2.12 -5.44 0.89
CA ALA A 100 2.10 -4.00 0.68
C ALA A 100 0.65 -3.53 0.71
N VAL A 101 0.29 -2.72 1.69
CA VAL A 101 -1.08 -2.21 1.88
C VAL A 101 -1.18 -0.75 1.46
N GLN A 102 -2.35 -0.36 0.94
CA GLN A 102 -2.68 1.00 0.57
C GLN A 102 -4.00 1.40 1.23
N GLU A 103 -4.20 2.70 1.46
CA GLU A 103 -5.37 3.29 2.11
C GLU A 103 -5.53 2.90 3.58
N VAL A 104 -4.44 2.94 4.31
CA VAL A 104 -4.41 2.74 5.76
C VAL A 104 -4.23 4.09 6.44
N GLU A 105 -5.07 4.41 7.39
CA GLU A 105 -5.06 5.70 8.09
C GLU A 105 -3.75 5.93 8.85
N ASN A 106 -3.38 5.03 9.75
CA ASN A 106 -2.24 5.23 10.60
C ASN A 106 -1.58 3.91 11.03
N ILE A 107 -0.39 4.02 11.63
CA ILE A 107 0.35 2.87 12.14
C ILE A 107 -0.40 2.13 13.25
N GLY A 108 -1.29 2.79 13.99
CA GLY A 108 -2.06 2.21 15.09
C GLY A 108 -3.04 1.16 14.59
N ILE A 109 -3.84 1.51 13.58
CA ILE A 109 -4.81 0.58 13.00
C ILE A 109 -4.13 -0.56 12.23
N LEU A 110 -2.98 -0.29 11.57
CA LEU A 110 -2.22 -1.32 10.88
C LEU A 110 -1.60 -2.32 11.87
N LYS A 111 -1.09 -1.85 13.02
CA LYS A 111 -0.64 -2.72 14.10
C LYS A 111 -1.78 -3.54 14.69
N ARG A 112 -2.96 -2.95 14.87
CA ARG A 112 -4.13 -3.68 15.35
C ARG A 112 -4.49 -4.84 14.41
N LEU A 113 -4.43 -4.64 13.09
CA LEU A 113 -4.61 -5.72 12.12
C LEU A 113 -3.58 -6.84 12.31
N ALA A 114 -2.30 -6.47 12.48
CA ALA A 114 -1.23 -7.44 12.70
C ALA A 114 -1.37 -8.19 14.02
N ASP A 115 -1.49 -7.46 15.13
CA ASP A 115 -1.44 -8.00 16.50
C ASP A 115 -2.67 -8.86 16.81
N ASP A 116 -3.88 -8.40 16.44
CA ASP A 116 -5.13 -9.06 16.81
C ASP A 116 -5.49 -10.22 15.86
N TYR A 117 -5.05 -10.17 14.59
CA TYR A 117 -5.54 -11.12 13.58
C TYR A 117 -4.46 -11.87 12.80
N LEU A 118 -3.26 -11.30 12.62
CA LEU A 118 -2.22 -11.88 11.77
C LEU A 118 -1.00 -12.39 12.55
N GLN A 119 -0.88 -12.05 13.84
CA GLN A 119 0.23 -12.47 14.70
C GLN A 119 0.42 -14.00 14.72
N PRO A 120 -0.62 -14.86 14.75
CA PRO A 120 -0.43 -16.31 14.71
C PRO A 120 0.17 -16.83 13.39
N ALA A 121 0.08 -16.04 12.30
CA ALA A 121 0.70 -16.33 11.01
C ALA A 121 2.12 -15.73 10.88
N GLY A 122 2.65 -15.09 11.93
CA GLY A 122 4.02 -14.59 12.01
C GLY A 122 4.25 -13.19 11.46
N TYR A 123 3.21 -12.37 11.29
CA TYR A 123 3.36 -10.97 10.87
C TYR A 123 3.79 -10.09 12.05
N GLU A 124 5.09 -10.01 12.27
CA GLU A 124 5.69 -9.25 13.38
C GLU A 124 6.26 -7.90 12.94
N THR A 125 6.56 -7.74 11.65
CA THR A 125 7.06 -6.49 11.09
C THR A 125 5.90 -5.68 10.52
N VAL A 126 5.68 -4.49 11.08
CA VAL A 126 4.65 -3.55 10.66
C VAL A 126 5.29 -2.20 10.39
N VAL A 127 5.16 -1.71 9.16
CA VAL A 127 5.78 -0.46 8.71
C VAL A 127 4.72 0.44 8.08
N LEU A 128 4.61 1.65 8.57
CA LEU A 128 3.86 2.76 7.98
C LEU A 128 4.48 4.05 8.50
N LEU A 129 4.65 5.02 7.63
CA LEU A 129 5.07 6.38 7.96
C LEU A 129 4.01 7.35 7.45
N GLU A 130 3.61 8.29 8.31
CA GLU A 130 2.62 9.31 7.98
C GLU A 130 3.09 10.18 6.81
N GLY A 131 2.22 10.29 5.81
CA GLY A 131 2.42 11.11 4.62
C GLY A 131 1.65 12.43 4.66
N ARG A 132 1.57 13.08 3.49
CA ARG A 132 0.95 14.39 3.33
C ARG A 132 -0.53 14.33 2.98
N ASP A 133 -1.06 13.16 2.62
CA ASP A 133 -2.46 13.04 2.20
C ASP A 133 -3.40 13.62 3.25
N ILE A 134 -4.21 14.61 2.84
CA ILE A 134 -5.12 15.32 3.74
C ILE A 134 -6.24 14.42 4.26
N ARG A 135 -6.56 13.33 3.57
CA ARG A 135 -7.55 12.35 4.06
C ARG A 135 -6.96 11.45 5.15
N GLY A 136 -5.62 11.48 5.34
CA GLY A 136 -4.94 10.66 6.31
C GLY A 136 -4.80 9.20 5.88
N ILE A 137 -4.65 8.90 4.58
CA ILE A 137 -4.43 7.55 4.11
C ILE A 137 -3.00 7.38 3.59
N ASP A 138 -2.37 6.32 4.03
CA ASP A 138 -0.98 6.02 3.76
C ASP A 138 -0.78 4.64 3.14
N VAL A 139 0.48 4.35 2.82
CA VAL A 139 0.95 3.04 2.38
C VAL A 139 1.76 2.38 3.48
N GLY A 140 1.71 1.06 3.56
CA GLY A 140 2.41 0.31 4.60
C GLY A 140 2.87 -1.07 4.17
N PHE A 141 3.61 -1.72 5.05
CA PHE A 141 3.97 -3.12 4.93
C PHE A 141 3.59 -3.90 6.17
N LEU A 142 3.06 -5.10 5.95
CA LEU A 142 3.02 -6.18 6.92
C LEU A 142 3.97 -7.26 6.44
N SER A 143 4.86 -7.77 7.31
CA SER A 143 5.84 -8.77 6.89
C SER A 143 6.15 -9.78 7.98
N ARG A 144 6.41 -11.02 7.56
CA ARG A 144 7.00 -12.07 8.38
C ARG A 144 8.53 -12.00 8.38
N LEU A 145 9.10 -11.25 7.45
CA LEU A 145 10.54 -11.05 7.34
C LEU A 145 10.98 -9.89 8.23
N PRO A 146 12.14 -9.99 8.89
CA PRO A 146 12.68 -8.91 9.72
C PRO A 146 13.00 -7.67 8.90
N LEU A 147 12.70 -6.49 9.47
CA LEU A 147 13.10 -5.20 8.91
C LEU A 147 14.59 -4.94 9.14
N VAL A 148 15.26 -4.42 8.12
CA VAL A 148 16.66 -4.01 8.18
C VAL A 148 16.77 -2.50 8.03
N GLY A 149 17.41 -1.86 9.00
CA GLY A 149 17.57 -0.41 9.00
C GLY A 149 16.28 0.32 9.36
N LYS A 150 16.13 1.53 8.83
CA LYS A 150 14.94 2.37 9.04
C LYS A 150 14.20 2.51 7.73
N PRO A 151 12.86 2.38 7.73
CA PRO A 151 12.07 2.69 6.55
C PRO A 151 12.11 4.19 6.26
N VAL A 152 11.92 4.54 5.00
CA VAL A 152 11.91 5.93 4.52
C VAL A 152 10.67 6.16 3.68
N LEU A 153 9.96 7.25 3.92
CA LEU A 153 8.90 7.74 3.06
C LEU A 153 9.47 8.82 2.14
N HIS A 154 9.40 8.59 0.84
CA HIS A 154 9.91 9.49 -0.18
C HIS A 154 8.73 10.23 -0.82
N ASP A 155 8.63 11.52 -0.52
CA ASP A 155 7.68 12.38 -1.22
C ASP A 155 8.17 12.68 -2.63
N PHE A 156 7.33 12.57 -3.64
CA PHE A 156 7.68 13.03 -4.98
C PHE A 156 7.28 14.48 -5.21
N ASP A 157 8.02 15.16 -6.08
CA ASP A 157 7.81 16.58 -6.36
C ASP A 157 6.55 16.78 -7.23
N ALA A 158 5.51 17.33 -6.64
CA ALA A 158 4.27 17.74 -7.31
C ALA A 158 4.17 19.28 -7.42
N SER A 159 5.29 20.01 -7.44
CA SER A 159 5.30 21.48 -7.46
C SER A 159 4.62 22.10 -8.67
N ASP A 160 4.60 21.41 -9.81
CA ASP A 160 3.85 21.80 -11.00
C ASP A 160 2.32 21.66 -10.84
N PHE A 161 1.88 20.98 -9.77
CA PHE A 161 0.48 20.74 -9.42
C PHE A 161 0.20 21.16 -7.97
N PRO A 162 0.30 22.44 -7.63
CA PRO A 162 0.23 22.91 -6.24
C PRO A 162 -1.07 22.55 -5.54
N ASP A 163 -2.19 22.49 -6.27
CA ASP A 163 -3.50 22.09 -5.74
C ASP A 163 -3.58 20.57 -5.41
N ARG A 164 -2.52 19.81 -5.65
CA ARG A 164 -2.42 18.37 -5.42
C ARG A 164 -1.32 17.98 -4.47
N ALA A 165 -0.58 18.95 -3.93
CA ALA A 165 0.56 18.66 -3.05
C ALA A 165 0.14 17.84 -1.81
N ASP A 166 -1.07 18.13 -1.26
CA ASP A 166 -1.62 17.47 -0.09
C ASP A 166 -2.59 16.30 -0.43
N ASP A 167 -2.62 15.90 -1.71
CA ASP A 167 -3.43 14.77 -2.22
C ASP A 167 -2.51 13.71 -2.87
N THR A 168 -1.27 13.64 -2.42
CA THR A 168 -0.28 12.66 -2.87
C THR A 168 0.29 11.89 -1.68
N ARG A 169 0.49 10.60 -1.88
CA ARG A 169 1.17 9.74 -0.92
C ARG A 169 2.59 9.52 -1.40
N GLY A 170 3.52 9.54 -0.45
CA GLY A 170 4.91 9.20 -0.73
C GLY A 170 5.07 7.72 -1.13
N ILE A 171 6.26 7.38 -1.58
CA ILE A 171 6.67 5.99 -1.82
C ILE A 171 7.41 5.51 -0.56
N LEU A 172 6.89 4.48 0.09
CA LEU A 172 7.49 3.91 1.29
C LEU A 172 8.53 2.87 0.91
N GLU A 173 9.78 3.12 1.29
CA GLU A 173 10.89 2.19 1.16
C GLU A 173 11.12 1.43 2.46
N ALA A 174 11.24 0.10 2.36
CA ALA A 174 11.65 -0.76 3.48
C ALA A 174 12.53 -1.90 2.98
N THR A 175 13.57 -2.25 3.74
CA THR A 175 14.45 -3.37 3.41
C THR A 175 14.22 -4.50 4.40
N PHE A 176 14.07 -5.71 3.89
CA PHE A 176 13.84 -6.94 4.65
C PHE A 176 15.02 -7.89 4.55
N GLU A 177 15.23 -8.69 5.58
CA GLU A 177 16.21 -9.78 5.57
C GLU A 177 15.56 -11.09 5.13
N LEU A 178 16.09 -11.69 4.09
CA LEU A 178 15.70 -13.02 3.63
C LEU A 178 16.27 -14.14 4.54
N PRO A 179 15.68 -15.34 4.53
CA PRO A 179 16.16 -16.45 5.36
C PRO A 179 17.63 -16.88 5.11
N ASP A 180 18.17 -16.55 3.93
CA ASP A 180 19.57 -16.80 3.56
C ASP A 180 20.51 -15.64 3.87
N GLY A 181 20.00 -14.56 4.48
CA GLY A 181 20.72 -13.34 4.84
C GLY A 181 20.85 -12.31 3.72
N GLN A 182 20.30 -12.57 2.54
CA GLN A 182 20.23 -11.57 1.48
C GLN A 182 19.25 -10.43 1.86
N ARG A 183 19.31 -9.32 1.13
CA ARG A 183 18.47 -8.16 1.33
C ARG A 183 17.41 -8.05 0.22
N LEU A 184 16.19 -7.71 0.62
CA LEU A 184 15.09 -7.44 -0.28
C LEU A 184 14.54 -6.05 0.03
N THR A 185 14.76 -5.09 -0.87
CA THR A 185 14.21 -3.73 -0.74
C THR A 185 12.88 -3.65 -1.46
N GLY A 186 11.86 -3.24 -0.74
CA GLY A 186 10.49 -3.07 -1.21
C GLY A 186 10.07 -1.60 -1.24
N PHE A 187 9.34 -1.23 -2.28
CA PHE A 187 8.66 0.05 -2.40
C PHE A 187 7.14 -0.18 -2.38
N ALA A 188 6.44 0.37 -1.36
CA ALA A 188 4.99 0.42 -1.35
C ALA A 188 4.53 1.77 -1.90
N ALA A 189 3.57 1.74 -2.82
CA ALA A 189 3.10 2.94 -3.52
C ALA A 189 1.57 2.99 -3.61
N HIS A 190 1.03 4.22 -3.64
CA HIS A 190 -0.35 4.48 -4.03
C HIS A 190 -0.36 5.76 -4.89
N PHE A 191 -0.32 5.59 -6.19
CA PHE A 191 -0.17 6.68 -7.15
C PHE A 191 -1.46 7.48 -7.33
N PRO A 192 -1.38 8.71 -7.88
CA PRO A 192 -2.55 9.54 -8.16
C PRO A 192 -3.58 8.82 -9.03
N ALA A 193 -4.86 8.93 -8.61
CA ALA A 193 -5.97 8.25 -9.28
C ALA A 193 -6.15 8.70 -10.74
N PRO A 194 -6.79 7.88 -11.62
CA PRO A 194 -6.89 8.16 -13.06
C PRO A 194 -7.66 9.43 -13.44
N TYR A 195 -8.44 10.02 -12.54
CA TYR A 195 -9.10 11.30 -12.76
C TYR A 195 -8.17 12.51 -12.62
N HIS A 196 -6.96 12.32 -12.06
CA HIS A 196 -5.90 13.33 -12.05
C HIS A 196 -5.14 13.34 -13.39
N PRO A 197 -4.42 14.44 -13.71
CA PRO A 197 -3.54 14.46 -14.86
C PRO A 197 -2.55 13.29 -14.86
N ILE A 198 -2.33 12.70 -16.06
CA ILE A 198 -1.43 11.55 -16.19
C ILE A 198 0.00 11.91 -15.81
N GLU A 199 0.38 13.17 -16.02
CA GLU A 199 1.70 13.70 -15.71
C GLU A 199 2.08 13.49 -14.24
N LEU A 200 1.12 13.51 -13.31
CA LEU A 200 1.37 13.20 -11.90
C LEU A 200 1.80 11.74 -11.70
N ARG A 201 1.20 10.80 -12.45
CA ARG A 201 1.64 9.39 -12.42
C ARG A 201 2.98 9.20 -13.10
N GLU A 202 3.26 9.97 -14.15
CA GLU A 202 4.57 9.97 -14.82
C GLU A 202 5.67 10.43 -13.85
N ILE A 203 5.44 11.52 -13.12
CA ILE A 203 6.36 12.01 -12.07
C ILE A 203 6.57 10.94 -10.99
N ALA A 204 5.50 10.27 -10.55
CA ALA A 204 5.58 9.23 -9.53
C ALA A 204 6.40 8.01 -10.01
N TYR A 205 6.25 7.58 -11.27
CA TYR A 205 7.07 6.52 -11.86
C TYR A 205 8.54 6.93 -12.01
N ASP A 206 8.79 8.16 -12.49
CA ASP A 206 10.15 8.67 -12.66
C ASP A 206 10.85 8.73 -11.28
N HIS A 207 10.14 9.13 -10.23
CA HIS A 207 10.64 9.11 -8.86
C HIS A 207 10.93 7.69 -8.36
N LEU A 208 9.99 6.74 -8.56
CA LEU A 208 10.19 5.33 -8.21
C LEU A 208 11.41 4.73 -8.91
N ASN A 209 11.62 5.07 -10.18
CA ASN A 209 12.77 4.62 -10.96
C ASN A 209 14.10 5.20 -10.42
N ALA A 210 14.09 6.46 -10.00
CA ALA A 210 15.24 7.07 -9.35
C ALA A 210 15.58 6.38 -8.02
N LEU A 211 14.58 6.14 -7.17
CA LEU A 211 14.77 5.41 -5.91
C LEU A 211 15.33 4.00 -6.15
N ARG A 212 14.80 3.28 -7.15
CA ARG A 212 15.32 1.96 -7.53
C ARG A 212 16.81 2.01 -7.92
N ALA A 213 17.24 3.05 -8.63
CA ALA A 213 18.61 3.20 -9.07
C ALA A 213 19.60 3.43 -7.90
N ASP A 214 19.11 3.96 -6.78
CA ASP A 214 19.90 4.21 -5.56
C ASP A 214 19.99 2.98 -4.64
N VAL A 215 19.19 1.93 -4.88
CA VAL A 215 19.26 0.70 -4.08
C VAL A 215 20.60 -0.02 -4.32
N PRO A 216 21.28 -0.50 -3.25
CA PRO A 216 22.51 -1.27 -3.39
C PRO A 216 22.36 -2.46 -4.35
N SER A 217 23.37 -2.68 -5.20
CA SER A 217 23.31 -3.68 -6.27
C SER A 217 23.25 -5.13 -5.80
N ASP A 218 23.53 -5.39 -4.53
CA ASP A 218 23.43 -6.69 -3.87
C ASP A 218 22.05 -6.94 -3.23
N HIS A 219 21.13 -5.97 -3.32
CA HIS A 219 19.75 -6.16 -2.91
C HIS A 219 18.88 -6.66 -4.07
N SER A 220 17.98 -7.58 -3.79
CA SER A 220 16.81 -7.79 -4.63
C SER A 220 15.81 -6.65 -4.42
N VAL A 221 15.04 -6.30 -5.46
CA VAL A 221 14.13 -5.13 -5.39
C VAL A 221 12.75 -5.50 -5.93
N PHE A 222 11.71 -5.02 -5.26
CA PHE A 222 10.35 -5.04 -5.76
C PHE A 222 9.63 -3.73 -5.52
N ALA A 223 8.59 -3.47 -6.31
CA ALA A 223 7.59 -2.44 -6.05
C ALA A 223 6.21 -3.07 -6.07
N ALA A 224 5.39 -2.75 -5.08
CA ALA A 224 4.03 -3.24 -4.97
C ALA A 224 3.10 -2.11 -4.50
N GLY A 225 1.89 -2.06 -5.05
CA GLY A 225 0.99 -0.96 -4.71
C GLY A 225 -0.18 -0.84 -5.66
N ASP A 226 -0.97 0.20 -5.44
CA ASP A 226 -1.95 0.69 -6.38
C ASP A 226 -1.32 1.80 -7.24
N PHE A 227 -0.82 1.42 -8.40
CA PHE A 227 -0.18 2.36 -9.34
C PHE A 227 -1.18 3.18 -10.13
N ASN A 228 -2.46 2.94 -9.96
CA ASN A 228 -3.55 3.69 -10.60
C ASN A 228 -3.36 3.90 -12.12
N THR A 229 -2.79 2.90 -12.79
CA THR A 229 -2.56 2.91 -14.24
C THR A 229 -3.49 1.89 -14.92
N PRO A 230 -4.73 2.28 -15.26
CA PRO A 230 -5.72 1.35 -15.77
C PRO A 230 -5.35 0.87 -17.18
N ALA A 231 -5.87 -0.29 -17.57
CA ALA A 231 -5.62 -0.93 -18.86
C ALA A 231 -5.88 -0.01 -20.08
N ARG A 232 -6.79 0.96 -19.94
CA ARG A 232 -7.03 1.98 -20.97
C ARG A 232 -5.81 2.89 -21.16
N GLU A 233 -5.25 3.41 -20.07
CA GLU A 233 -4.04 4.25 -20.16
C GLU A 233 -2.84 3.46 -20.66
N MET A 234 -2.70 2.19 -20.27
CA MET A 234 -1.65 1.32 -20.81
C MET A 234 -1.69 1.17 -22.34
N LYS A 235 -2.89 1.30 -22.94
CA LYS A 235 -3.08 1.20 -24.41
C LYS A 235 -2.96 2.53 -25.11
N ASP A 236 -3.45 3.60 -24.47
CA ASP A 236 -3.62 4.92 -25.10
C ASP A 236 -2.38 5.82 -24.89
N THR A 237 -1.43 5.39 -24.04
CA THR A 237 -0.21 6.15 -23.72
C THR A 237 1.04 5.27 -23.78
N THR A 238 2.22 5.87 -23.70
CA THR A 238 3.51 5.18 -23.69
C THR A 238 4.07 4.95 -22.27
N ILE A 239 3.29 5.24 -21.22
CA ILE A 239 3.76 5.21 -19.82
C ILE A 239 4.40 3.87 -19.43
N MET A 240 3.83 2.75 -19.89
CA MET A 240 4.39 1.42 -19.64
C MET A 240 5.71 1.20 -20.36
N ASP A 241 5.78 1.61 -21.62
CA ASP A 241 6.97 1.41 -22.48
C ASP A 241 8.12 2.33 -22.09
N ASP A 242 7.81 3.56 -21.64
CA ASP A 242 8.83 4.56 -21.33
C ASP A 242 9.29 4.50 -19.87
N ARG A 243 8.37 4.17 -18.90
CA ARG A 243 8.65 4.31 -17.47
C ARG A 243 8.58 3.03 -16.66
N VAL A 244 7.97 1.97 -17.18
CA VAL A 244 7.83 0.72 -16.40
C VAL A 244 8.72 -0.39 -16.97
N ARG A 245 8.46 -0.88 -18.17
CA ARG A 245 9.14 -2.03 -18.76
C ARG A 245 10.67 -1.88 -18.90
N PRO A 246 11.25 -0.68 -19.10
CA PRO A 246 12.71 -0.53 -19.12
C PRO A 246 13.38 -0.76 -17.76
N PHE A 247 12.63 -0.65 -16.67
CA PHE A 247 13.16 -0.69 -15.31
C PHE A 247 12.65 -1.90 -14.50
N TRP A 248 11.45 -2.41 -14.79
CA TRP A 248 10.76 -3.40 -13.99
C TRP A 248 10.27 -4.57 -14.81
N THR A 249 10.36 -5.77 -14.23
CA THR A 249 9.60 -6.93 -14.71
C THR A 249 8.19 -6.86 -14.13
N VAL A 250 7.18 -6.80 -14.98
CA VAL A 250 5.78 -6.66 -14.57
C VAL A 250 5.19 -8.05 -14.36
N ALA A 251 4.78 -8.37 -13.13
CA ALA A 251 4.38 -9.71 -12.74
C ALA A 251 3.27 -10.30 -13.63
N HIS A 252 2.23 -9.54 -13.94
CA HIS A 252 1.13 -10.02 -14.78
C HIS A 252 1.51 -10.21 -16.27
N GLU A 253 2.66 -9.73 -16.71
CA GLU A 253 3.15 -9.91 -18.09
C GLU A 253 4.01 -11.18 -18.25
N VAL A 254 4.54 -11.75 -17.17
CA VAL A 254 5.50 -12.86 -17.24
C VAL A 254 4.91 -14.23 -16.88
N ASP A 255 3.94 -14.30 -15.97
CA ASP A 255 3.48 -15.58 -15.41
C ASP A 255 1.97 -15.79 -15.44
N CYS A 256 1.22 -14.90 -16.07
CA CYS A 256 -0.23 -15.02 -16.07
C CYS A 256 -0.84 -15.01 -17.46
N GLU A 257 -1.11 -16.20 -18.00
CA GLU A 257 -1.88 -16.34 -19.22
C GLU A 257 -3.35 -15.94 -18.96
N GLY A 258 -3.73 -14.74 -19.42
CA GLY A 258 -5.11 -14.22 -19.29
C GLY A 258 -5.39 -13.38 -18.04
N CYS A 259 -4.38 -12.98 -17.25
CA CYS A 259 -4.56 -11.95 -16.24
C CYS A 259 -4.90 -10.62 -16.89
N ILE A 260 -6.06 -10.13 -16.57
CA ILE A 260 -6.47 -8.74 -16.84
C ILE A 260 -6.12 -7.96 -15.58
N GLY A 261 -5.38 -6.86 -15.76
CA GLY A 261 -5.18 -5.92 -14.66
C GLY A 261 -6.52 -5.53 -14.05
N THR A 262 -6.53 -5.27 -12.75
CA THR A 262 -7.71 -4.77 -12.07
C THR A 262 -8.21 -3.49 -12.76
N ASN A 263 -9.50 -3.44 -13.01
CA ASN A 263 -10.16 -2.28 -13.61
C ASN A 263 -10.14 -1.08 -12.69
#